data_67572721ddd68ffd4cf6e5e03c394b7c
#
_entry.id   67572721ddd68ffd4cf6e5e03c394b7c
#
_cell.length_a   1.000
_cell.length_b   1.000
_cell.length_c   1.000
_cell.angle_alpha   90.00
_cell.angle_beta   90.00
_cell.angle_gamma   90.00
#
_symmetry.space_group_name_H-M   'P 1'
#
loop_
_entity.id
_entity.type
_entity.pdbx_description
1 polymer ?
#
loop_
_entity_poly.entity_id
_entity_poly.type
_entity_poly.pdbx_seq_one_letter_code
_entity_poly.pdbx_strand_id
1 'polypeptide(L)'
;SFDKMFADAERIYRIDSDIKFGGAEMRSAEAAAPMAAAMQNDFSEVESTVRFRDRGSLLLRKTGTETNTKELRVSFADSTLFDFFGIELLIGDVNTALVKPNTMVLTKTAAEKHFGVEEALGQTMLLNNSDTYTVTGVIDDLPKNSFLRDHSVFMAMSGYADSRLNHWGSNNYYTFVKLIPSTQ
;
A
#
# COMPACT_ATOMS: atom_id res chain seq x y z
N SER A 1 -2.77 -13.29 17.28
CA SER A 1 -1.85 -13.53 16.19
C SER A 1 -1.93 -12.38 15.20
N PHE A 2 -0.81 -11.94 14.72
CA PHE A 2 -0.67 -10.79 13.81
C PHE A 2 -1.29 -11.13 12.44
N ASP A 3 -2.01 -10.17 11.82
CA ASP A 3 -2.66 -10.28 10.51
C ASP A 3 -3.76 -11.36 10.33
N LYS A 4 -4.11 -12.12 11.34
CA LYS A 4 -5.15 -13.17 11.23
C LYS A 4 -6.59 -12.65 11.02
N MET A 5 -6.81 -11.35 11.08
CA MET A 5 -8.12 -10.75 10.83
C MET A 5 -8.42 -10.56 9.33
N PHE A 6 -7.43 -10.64 8.47
CA PHE A 6 -7.65 -10.56 7.03
C PHE A 6 -8.17 -11.90 6.49
N ALA A 7 -9.02 -11.80 5.48
CA ALA A 7 -9.47 -12.99 4.77
C ALA A 7 -8.26 -13.75 4.19
N ASP A 8 -8.31 -15.09 4.29
CA ASP A 8 -7.22 -15.95 3.79
C ASP A 8 -5.83 -15.72 4.42
N ALA A 9 -5.78 -15.18 5.63
CA ALA A 9 -4.50 -14.84 6.31
C ALA A 9 -3.51 -16.00 6.39
N GLU A 10 -4.00 -17.25 6.43
CA GLU A 10 -3.18 -18.47 6.45
C GLU A 10 -2.48 -18.76 5.13
N ARG A 11 -2.92 -18.13 4.03
CA ARG A 11 -2.34 -18.26 2.69
C ARG A 11 -1.44 -17.07 2.31
N ILE A 12 -1.32 -16.06 3.21
CA ILE A 12 -0.57 -14.83 2.96
C ILE A 12 0.80 -14.92 3.61
N TYR A 13 1.83 -14.66 2.81
CA TYR A 13 3.23 -14.67 3.24
C TYR A 13 3.93 -13.38 2.83
N ARG A 14 4.78 -12.85 3.71
CA ARG A 14 5.69 -11.76 3.37
C ARG A 14 6.98 -12.34 2.82
N ILE A 15 7.51 -11.72 1.77
CA ILE A 15 8.80 -12.07 1.20
C ILE A 15 9.88 -11.27 1.91
N ASP A 16 10.74 -11.96 2.63
CA ASP A 16 11.95 -11.39 3.23
C ASP A 16 13.15 -11.68 2.31
N SER A 17 14.12 -10.77 2.28
CA SER A 17 15.36 -10.92 1.48
C SER A 17 16.55 -11.18 2.37
N ASP A 18 17.31 -12.23 2.07
CA ASP A 18 18.62 -12.48 2.65
C ASP A 18 19.70 -11.84 1.76
N ILE A 19 20.31 -10.76 2.24
CA ILE A 19 21.29 -9.97 1.50
C ILE A 19 22.68 -10.35 1.96
N LYS A 20 23.51 -10.79 1.00
CA LYS A 20 24.92 -11.12 1.24
C LYS A 20 25.80 -10.10 0.52
N PHE A 21 26.53 -9.31 1.28
CA PHE A 21 27.42 -8.30 0.74
C PHE A 21 28.71 -8.19 1.56
N GLY A 22 29.88 -8.27 0.88
CA GLY A 22 31.17 -8.09 1.52
C GLY A 22 31.49 -9.08 2.66
N GLY A 23 30.91 -10.29 2.65
CA GLY A 23 31.06 -11.28 3.72
C GLY A 23 30.11 -11.09 4.90
N ALA A 24 29.28 -10.05 4.89
CA ALA A 24 28.19 -9.86 5.84
C ALA A 24 26.88 -10.42 5.28
N GLU A 25 26.06 -10.99 6.16
CA GLU A 25 24.69 -11.43 5.85
C GLU A 25 23.71 -10.54 6.61
N MET A 26 22.71 -10.02 5.91
CA MET A 26 21.66 -9.19 6.49
C MET A 26 20.30 -9.67 5.99
N ARG A 27 19.36 -9.86 6.90
CA ARG A 27 17.97 -10.14 6.55
C ARG A 27 17.17 -8.85 6.49
N SER A 28 16.47 -8.63 5.38
CA SER A 28 15.57 -7.49 5.18
C SER A 28 14.13 -7.99 5.04
N ALA A 29 13.20 -7.28 5.68
CA ALA A 29 11.76 -7.47 5.48
C ALA A 29 11.26 -6.86 4.16
N GLU A 30 12.14 -6.20 3.42
CA GLU A 30 11.84 -5.55 2.14
C GLU A 30 12.53 -6.29 1.00
N ALA A 31 11.90 -6.31 -0.15
CA ALA A 31 12.36 -6.93 -1.38
C ALA A 31 12.52 -5.91 -2.51
N ALA A 32 13.12 -6.34 -3.62
CA ALA A 32 13.29 -5.51 -4.81
C ALA A 32 11.96 -5.27 -5.54
N ALA A 33 11.86 -4.16 -6.29
CA ALA A 33 10.66 -3.80 -7.03
C ALA A 33 10.13 -4.92 -7.96
N PRO A 34 10.97 -5.68 -8.71
CA PRO A 34 10.50 -6.74 -9.60
C PRO A 34 10.09 -8.04 -8.88
N MET A 35 10.35 -8.18 -7.58
CA MET A 35 10.11 -9.43 -6.83
C MET A 35 8.67 -9.93 -6.93
N ALA A 36 7.69 -9.04 -6.76
CA ALA A 36 6.27 -9.43 -6.81
C ALA A 36 5.89 -10.04 -8.16
N ALA A 37 6.28 -9.39 -9.26
CA ALA A 37 6.02 -9.88 -10.61
C ALA A 37 6.76 -11.21 -10.89
N ALA A 38 8.01 -11.34 -10.44
CA ALA A 38 8.77 -12.58 -10.58
C ALA A 38 8.09 -13.74 -9.83
N MET A 39 7.68 -13.52 -8.58
CA MET A 39 6.97 -14.53 -7.80
C MET A 39 5.67 -14.99 -8.50
N GLN A 40 4.90 -14.06 -9.03
CA GLN A 40 3.64 -14.39 -9.70
C GLN A 40 3.84 -15.06 -11.05
N ASN A 41 4.90 -14.75 -11.78
CA ASN A 41 5.19 -15.35 -13.09
C ASN A 41 5.86 -16.73 -12.99
N ASP A 42 6.74 -16.92 -11.99
CA ASP A 42 7.59 -18.09 -11.92
C ASP A 42 7.00 -19.22 -11.06
N PHE A 43 6.01 -18.90 -10.20
CA PHE A 43 5.38 -19.86 -9.28
C PHE A 43 3.87 -19.90 -9.49
N SER A 44 3.40 -21.03 -10.02
CA SER A 44 1.96 -21.26 -10.28
C SER A 44 1.10 -21.27 -9.02
N GLU A 45 1.71 -21.49 -7.86
CA GLU A 45 1.08 -21.48 -6.55
C GLU A 45 0.77 -20.06 -6.04
N VAL A 46 1.35 -19.03 -6.65
CA VAL A 46 1.11 -17.63 -6.29
C VAL A 46 -0.13 -17.12 -7.01
N GLU A 47 -1.22 -16.97 -6.26
CA GLU A 47 -2.50 -16.45 -6.74
C GLU A 47 -2.45 -14.95 -7.03
N SER A 48 -1.89 -14.19 -6.09
CA SER A 48 -1.78 -12.73 -6.20
C SER A 48 -0.64 -12.17 -5.36
N THR A 49 -0.26 -10.93 -5.66
CA THR A 49 0.78 -10.21 -4.94
C THR A 49 0.36 -8.78 -4.64
N VAL A 50 0.96 -8.19 -3.60
CA VAL A 50 0.83 -6.77 -3.30
C VAL A 50 2.15 -6.23 -2.74
N ARG A 51 2.53 -5.04 -3.17
CA ARG A 51 3.70 -4.33 -2.65
C ARG A 51 3.27 -3.05 -1.93
N PHE A 52 4.09 -2.70 -0.93
CA PHE A 52 4.03 -1.40 -0.27
C PHE A 52 5.41 -0.75 -0.30
N ARG A 53 5.43 0.56 -0.57
CA ARG A 53 6.61 1.41 -0.39
C ARG A 53 6.29 2.42 0.72
N ASP A 54 6.81 2.17 1.92
CA ASP A 54 6.62 3.06 3.06
C ASP A 54 7.29 4.42 2.81
N ARG A 55 6.59 5.49 3.09
CA ARG A 55 7.06 6.88 2.98
C ARG A 55 7.17 7.56 4.34
N GLY A 56 6.85 6.84 5.40
CA GLY A 56 6.82 7.40 6.74
C GLY A 56 5.76 8.48 6.91
N SER A 57 6.08 9.54 7.61
CA SER A 57 5.18 10.66 7.82
C SER A 57 5.31 11.71 6.73
N LEU A 58 4.19 12.19 6.22
CA LEU A 58 4.12 13.22 5.19
C LEU A 58 3.16 14.33 5.59
N LEU A 59 3.35 15.52 4.99
CA LEU A 59 2.44 16.64 5.14
C LEU A 59 1.39 16.60 4.03
N LEU A 60 0.13 16.63 4.43
CA LEU A 60 -1.02 16.73 3.53
C LEU A 60 -1.80 17.99 3.82
N ARG A 61 -2.29 18.64 2.77
CA ARG A 61 -3.27 19.71 2.89
C ARG A 61 -4.32 19.64 1.77
N LYS A 62 -5.53 20.02 2.10
CA LYS A 62 -6.59 20.21 1.11
C LYS A 62 -6.18 21.30 0.13
N THR A 63 -6.37 21.07 -1.17
CA THR A 63 -6.11 22.07 -2.21
C THR A 63 -6.93 23.33 -1.94
N GLY A 64 -6.29 24.50 -2.06
CA GLY A 64 -6.90 25.79 -1.77
C GLY A 64 -6.89 26.21 -0.30
N THR A 65 -6.22 25.44 0.57
CA THR A 65 -5.99 25.83 1.98
C THR A 65 -4.51 26.00 2.26
N GLU A 66 -4.17 26.70 3.35
CA GLU A 66 -2.77 26.93 3.76
C GLU A 66 -2.32 26.00 4.90
N THR A 67 -3.24 25.24 5.50
CA THR A 67 -2.93 24.42 6.67
C THR A 67 -2.46 23.04 6.28
N ASN A 68 -1.20 22.71 6.56
CA ASN A 68 -0.66 21.37 6.45
C ASN A 68 -1.02 20.54 7.68
N THR A 69 -1.37 19.29 7.44
CA THR A 69 -1.60 18.28 8.48
C THR A 69 -0.61 17.14 8.29
N LYS A 70 0.04 16.72 9.37
CA LYS A 70 0.96 15.59 9.34
C LYS A 70 0.18 14.28 9.41
N GLU A 71 0.39 13.42 8.42
CA GLU A 71 -0.03 12.03 8.45
C GLU A 71 1.17 11.15 8.84
N LEU A 72 0.98 10.26 9.81
CA LEU A 72 2.11 9.56 10.47
C LEU A 72 2.62 8.39 9.66
N ARG A 73 1.76 7.70 8.93
CA ARG A 73 2.16 6.56 8.11
C ARG A 73 1.43 6.57 6.78
N VAL A 74 2.20 6.84 5.74
CA VAL A 74 1.75 6.93 4.35
C VAL A 74 2.57 5.98 3.51
N SER A 75 1.93 5.21 2.65
CA SER A 75 2.62 4.28 1.74
C SER A 75 2.07 4.36 0.33
N PHE A 76 2.93 4.13 -0.66
CA PHE A 76 2.45 3.65 -1.95
C PHE A 76 2.02 2.20 -1.81
N ALA A 77 0.94 1.82 -2.49
CA ALA A 77 0.46 0.46 -2.56
C ALA A 77 0.03 0.08 -3.97
N ASP A 78 0.24 -1.17 -4.34
CA ASP A 78 -0.32 -1.73 -5.57
C ASP A 78 -1.85 -1.72 -5.51
N SER A 79 -2.51 -1.57 -6.65
CA SER A 79 -3.98 -1.55 -6.75
C SER A 79 -4.65 -2.86 -6.31
N THR A 80 -3.89 -3.94 -6.19
CA THR A 80 -4.34 -5.23 -5.66
C THR A 80 -4.58 -5.23 -4.15
N LEU A 81 -4.23 -4.16 -3.43
CA LEU A 81 -4.33 -4.02 -1.97
C LEU A 81 -5.67 -4.51 -1.42
N PHE A 82 -6.77 -4.07 -2.01
CA PHE A 82 -8.12 -4.30 -1.47
C PHE A 82 -8.53 -5.76 -1.59
N ASP A 83 -8.41 -6.33 -2.79
CA ASP A 83 -8.74 -7.75 -3.04
C ASP A 83 -7.78 -8.68 -2.31
N PHE A 84 -6.51 -8.29 -2.22
CA PHE A 84 -5.49 -9.09 -1.55
C PHE A 84 -5.79 -9.31 -0.06
N PHE A 85 -6.19 -8.25 0.66
CA PHE A 85 -6.49 -8.31 2.08
C PHE A 85 -7.99 -8.39 2.41
N GLY A 86 -8.86 -8.37 1.41
CA GLY A 86 -10.31 -8.35 1.61
C GLY A 86 -10.79 -7.05 2.25
N ILE A 87 -10.15 -5.92 1.91
CA ILE A 87 -10.52 -4.60 2.44
C ILE A 87 -11.62 -4.00 1.56
N GLU A 88 -12.75 -3.71 2.18
CA GLU A 88 -13.87 -3.04 1.52
C GLU A 88 -13.70 -1.51 1.56
N LEU A 89 -14.11 -0.83 0.48
CA LEU A 89 -14.20 0.62 0.48
C LEU A 89 -15.55 1.05 1.07
N LEU A 90 -15.51 2.01 1.98
CA LEU A 90 -16.72 2.72 2.47
C LEU A 90 -17.28 3.60 1.37
N ILE A 91 -16.40 4.26 0.62
CA ILE A 91 -16.74 5.10 -0.54
C ILE A 91 -15.67 4.88 -1.61
N GLY A 92 -16.09 4.86 -2.87
CA GLY A 92 -15.24 4.64 -4.04
C GLY A 92 -15.49 3.28 -4.69
N ASP A 93 -14.75 3.00 -5.74
CA ASP A 93 -14.81 1.75 -6.50
C ASP A 93 -13.47 1.02 -6.39
N VAL A 94 -13.50 -0.20 -5.85
CA VAL A 94 -12.32 -1.06 -5.64
C VAL A 94 -11.56 -1.33 -6.94
N ASN A 95 -12.25 -1.38 -8.08
CA ASN A 95 -11.63 -1.67 -9.38
C ASN A 95 -10.84 -0.49 -9.95
N THR A 96 -11.07 0.72 -9.45
CA THR A 96 -10.44 1.95 -9.97
C THR A 96 -9.59 2.67 -8.94
N ALA A 97 -9.86 2.47 -7.66
CA ALA A 97 -9.07 3.04 -6.58
C ALA A 97 -7.61 2.58 -6.67
N LEU A 98 -6.65 3.46 -6.57
CA LEU A 98 -5.20 3.22 -6.68
C LEU A 98 -4.70 2.66 -8.03
N VAL A 99 -5.51 2.69 -9.10
CA VAL A 99 -5.09 2.24 -10.43
C VAL A 99 -4.32 3.35 -11.16
N LYS A 100 -4.89 4.56 -11.19
CA LYS A 100 -4.25 5.70 -11.86
C LYS A 100 -3.18 6.35 -10.99
N PRO A 101 -2.08 6.84 -11.58
CA PRO A 101 -1.10 7.63 -10.84
C PRO A 101 -1.74 8.86 -10.20
N ASN A 102 -1.13 9.35 -9.12
CA ASN A 102 -1.59 10.51 -8.35
C ASN A 102 -3.02 10.37 -7.78
N THR A 103 -3.41 9.15 -7.45
CA THR A 103 -4.62 8.85 -6.67
C THR A 103 -4.26 8.37 -5.29
N MET A 104 -5.15 8.61 -4.33
CA MET A 104 -4.99 8.16 -2.96
C MET A 104 -6.30 7.66 -2.36
N VAL A 105 -6.17 6.74 -1.41
CA VAL A 105 -7.24 6.26 -0.56
C VAL A 105 -6.93 6.64 0.88
N LEU A 106 -7.92 7.18 1.58
CA LEU A 106 -7.82 7.62 2.96
C LEU A 106 -8.49 6.59 3.88
N THR A 107 -7.99 6.45 5.11
CA THR A 107 -8.80 5.83 6.16
C THR A 107 -9.93 6.76 6.58
N LYS A 108 -10.96 6.21 7.23
CA LYS A 108 -12.10 6.97 7.76
C LYS A 108 -11.65 8.13 8.63
N THR A 109 -10.78 7.88 9.61
CA THR A 109 -10.22 8.92 10.48
C THR A 109 -9.49 10.01 9.69
N ALA A 110 -8.71 9.65 8.67
CA ALA A 110 -8.04 10.64 7.83
C ALA A 110 -9.04 11.44 6.98
N ALA A 111 -10.05 10.79 6.41
CA ALA A 111 -11.09 11.46 5.64
C ALA A 111 -11.89 12.46 6.52
N GLU A 112 -12.30 12.06 7.71
CA GLU A 112 -12.99 12.93 8.67
C GLU A 112 -12.15 14.17 9.06
N LYS A 113 -10.85 13.96 9.25
CA LYS A 113 -9.91 15.02 9.61
C LYS A 113 -9.75 16.09 8.52
N HIS A 114 -9.82 15.70 7.24
CA HIS A 114 -9.57 16.60 6.12
C HIS A 114 -10.85 17.14 5.45
N PHE A 115 -11.90 16.33 5.35
CA PHE A 115 -13.07 16.65 4.51
C PHE A 115 -14.41 16.31 5.15
N GLY A 116 -14.50 15.19 5.86
CA GLY A 116 -15.70 14.39 6.04
C GLY A 116 -15.65 13.16 5.13
N VAL A 117 -16.24 12.04 5.57
CA VAL A 117 -16.16 10.77 4.81
C VAL A 117 -16.88 10.89 3.47
N GLU A 118 -18.11 11.39 3.47
CA GLU A 118 -18.97 11.51 2.29
C GLU A 118 -18.42 12.48 1.25
N GLU A 119 -17.76 13.54 1.71
CA GLU A 119 -17.24 14.62 0.87
C GLU A 119 -15.83 14.36 0.34
N ALA A 120 -15.15 13.32 0.82
CA ALA A 120 -13.74 13.06 0.49
C ALA A 120 -13.51 12.65 -0.97
N LEU A 121 -14.45 11.90 -1.56
CA LEU A 121 -14.30 11.36 -2.91
C LEU A 121 -14.20 12.48 -3.95
N GLY A 122 -13.16 12.40 -4.80
CA GLY A 122 -12.91 13.40 -5.85
C GLY A 122 -12.21 14.67 -5.39
N GLN A 123 -12.02 14.86 -4.08
CA GLN A 123 -11.25 15.98 -3.55
C GLN A 123 -9.77 15.84 -3.91
N THR A 124 -9.08 16.97 -3.98
CA THR A 124 -7.64 17.00 -4.24
C THR A 124 -6.87 17.47 -3.02
N MET A 125 -5.70 16.86 -2.84
CA MET A 125 -4.76 17.16 -1.77
C MET A 125 -3.37 17.43 -2.32
N LEU A 126 -2.64 18.29 -1.66
CA LEU A 126 -1.21 18.52 -1.89
C LEU A 126 -0.39 17.69 -0.90
N LEU A 127 0.54 16.92 -1.43
CA LEU A 127 1.53 16.18 -0.67
C LEU A 127 2.82 17.00 -0.59
N ASN A 128 3.32 17.25 0.61
CA ASN A 128 4.52 18.05 0.86
C ASN A 128 4.56 19.37 0.08
N ASN A 129 3.41 20.02 -0.08
CA ASN A 129 3.21 21.28 -0.80
C ASN A 129 3.56 21.25 -2.31
N SER A 130 3.74 20.11 -2.92
CA SER A 130 4.15 19.98 -4.33
C SER A 130 3.21 19.12 -5.17
N ASP A 131 3.01 17.89 -4.77
CA ASP A 131 2.35 16.89 -5.61
C ASP A 131 0.85 16.83 -5.34
N THR A 132 0.05 17.01 -6.38
CA THR A 132 -1.41 16.93 -6.26
C THR A 132 -1.90 15.50 -6.45
N TYR A 133 -2.72 15.05 -5.50
CA TYR A 133 -3.37 13.74 -5.51
C TYR A 133 -4.89 13.91 -5.46
N THR A 134 -5.60 13.00 -6.14
CA THR A 134 -7.06 12.91 -6.07
C THR A 134 -7.46 11.78 -5.14
N VAL A 135 -8.37 12.04 -4.22
CA VAL A 135 -8.97 11.01 -3.34
C VAL A 135 -9.93 10.16 -4.16
N THR A 136 -9.66 8.87 -4.26
CA THR A 136 -10.44 7.90 -5.04
C THR A 136 -11.17 6.88 -4.19
N GLY A 137 -11.02 6.94 -2.88
CA GLY A 137 -11.74 6.07 -1.98
C GLY A 137 -11.47 6.35 -0.51
N VAL A 138 -12.32 5.81 0.32
CA VAL A 138 -12.19 5.79 1.77
C VAL A 138 -12.40 4.37 2.26
N ILE A 139 -11.52 3.89 3.13
CA ILE A 139 -11.62 2.60 3.82
C ILE A 139 -11.86 2.81 5.31
N ASP A 140 -12.33 1.79 6.01
CA ASP A 140 -12.37 1.83 7.47
C ASP A 140 -10.95 1.91 8.07
N ASP A 141 -10.86 2.31 9.33
CA ASP A 141 -9.57 2.34 10.02
C ASP A 141 -9.01 0.92 10.18
N LEU A 142 -7.70 0.81 10.01
CA LEU A 142 -7.03 -0.48 9.94
C LEU A 142 -6.77 -1.07 11.34
N PRO A 143 -6.85 -2.41 11.47
CA PRO A 143 -6.65 -3.07 12.76
C PRO A 143 -5.25 -2.84 13.33
N LYS A 144 -5.16 -2.55 14.63
CA LYS A 144 -3.89 -2.27 15.32
C LYS A 144 -2.92 -3.47 15.40
N ASN A 145 -3.44 -4.68 15.26
CA ASN A 145 -2.65 -5.92 15.28
C ASN A 145 -2.33 -6.43 13.88
N SER A 146 -2.28 -5.54 12.88
CA SER A 146 -1.92 -5.85 11.50
C SER A 146 -0.63 -5.16 11.07
N PHE A 147 -0.02 -5.64 9.97
CA PHE A 147 1.06 -4.96 9.28
C PHE A 147 0.65 -3.56 8.84
N LEU A 148 -0.62 -3.39 8.46
CA LEU A 148 -1.17 -2.14 7.96
C LEU A 148 -1.55 -1.14 9.06
N ARG A 149 -1.36 -1.49 10.34
CA ARG A 149 -1.67 -0.60 11.47
C ARG A 149 -1.07 0.79 11.27
N ASP A 150 -1.75 1.78 11.76
CA ASP A 150 -1.35 3.19 11.75
C ASP A 150 -1.21 3.83 10.36
N HIS A 151 -1.45 3.09 9.28
CA HIS A 151 -1.59 3.71 7.96
C HIS A 151 -2.85 4.57 7.92
N SER A 152 -2.70 5.79 7.43
CA SER A 152 -3.81 6.72 7.22
C SER A 152 -4.07 7.02 5.75
N VAL A 153 -3.07 6.82 4.90
CA VAL A 153 -3.13 7.13 3.47
C VAL A 153 -2.37 6.08 2.67
N PHE A 154 -3.00 5.60 1.61
CA PHE A 154 -2.36 4.83 0.55
C PHE A 154 -2.37 5.62 -0.76
N MET A 155 -1.22 5.69 -1.41
CA MET A 155 -1.05 6.30 -2.72
C MET A 155 -0.85 5.24 -3.79
N ALA A 156 -1.32 5.49 -5.00
CA ALA A 156 -1.18 4.55 -6.11
C ALA A 156 0.29 4.28 -6.46
N MET A 157 0.72 3.02 -6.38
CA MET A 157 2.06 2.58 -6.77
C MET A 157 2.40 2.93 -8.21
N SER A 158 1.41 2.99 -9.10
CA SER A 158 1.57 3.36 -10.51
C SER A 158 2.16 4.76 -10.71
N GLY A 159 2.01 5.66 -9.74
CA GLY A 159 2.62 6.99 -9.73
C GLY A 159 4.08 7.00 -9.27
N TYR A 160 4.60 5.92 -8.71
CA TYR A 160 5.97 5.83 -8.21
C TYR A 160 6.88 5.18 -9.24
N ALA A 161 7.70 5.99 -9.93
CA ALA A 161 8.48 5.56 -11.10
C ALA A 161 9.39 4.35 -10.82
N ASP A 162 10.07 4.35 -9.66
CA ASP A 162 10.99 3.28 -9.26
C ASP A 162 10.31 1.90 -9.15
N SER A 163 8.99 1.87 -8.91
CA SER A 163 8.23 0.62 -8.78
C SER A 163 8.20 -0.22 -10.05
N ARG A 164 8.51 0.38 -11.20
CA ARG A 164 8.52 -0.24 -12.53
C ARG A 164 9.92 -0.60 -13.02
N LEU A 165 10.96 -0.24 -12.27
CA LEU A 165 12.33 -0.54 -12.65
C LEU A 165 12.65 -2.03 -12.40
N ASN A 166 13.34 -2.65 -13.35
CA ASN A 166 13.87 -4.01 -13.17
C ASN A 166 15.22 -3.97 -12.43
N HIS A 167 15.18 -3.44 -11.19
CA HIS A 167 16.37 -3.23 -10.37
C HIS A 167 16.33 -4.13 -9.14
N TRP A 168 17.09 -5.20 -9.18
CA TRP A 168 17.17 -6.22 -8.13
C TRP A 168 18.06 -5.82 -6.94
N GLY A 169 18.91 -4.83 -7.09
CA GLY A 169 19.87 -4.38 -6.06
C GLY A 169 19.28 -3.40 -5.02
N SER A 170 18.00 -3.07 -5.10
CA SER A 170 17.36 -2.09 -4.20
C SER A 170 16.15 -2.71 -3.52
N ASN A 171 16.29 -3.09 -2.25
CA ASN A 171 15.24 -3.70 -1.44
C ASN A 171 14.51 -2.60 -0.65
N ASN A 172 13.38 -2.14 -1.18
CA ASN A 172 12.62 -1.00 -0.63
C ASN A 172 11.11 -1.26 -0.56
N TYR A 173 10.66 -2.50 -0.86
CA TYR A 173 9.26 -2.83 -0.95
C TYR A 173 8.91 -3.98 -0.02
N TYR A 174 7.98 -3.73 0.91
CA TYR A 174 7.30 -4.83 1.57
C TYR A 174 6.45 -5.56 0.54
N THR A 175 6.76 -6.81 0.29
CA THR A 175 6.13 -7.63 -0.74
C THR A 175 5.42 -8.80 -0.08
N PHE A 176 4.13 -8.96 -0.39
CA PHE A 176 3.33 -10.08 0.08
C PHE A 176 2.83 -10.91 -1.10
N VAL A 177 2.75 -12.20 -0.89
CA VAL A 177 2.17 -13.17 -1.82
C VAL A 177 1.01 -13.90 -1.14
N LYS A 178 -0.05 -14.15 -1.91
CA LYS A 178 -1.15 -15.03 -1.52
C LYS A 178 -1.03 -16.30 -2.35
N LEU A 179 -1.02 -17.44 -1.68
CA LEU A 179 -0.98 -18.73 -2.35
C LEU A 179 -2.39 -19.22 -2.68
N ILE A 180 -2.51 -20.01 -3.75
CA ILE A 180 -3.76 -20.73 -4.05
C ILE A 180 -4.13 -21.65 -2.87
N PRO A 181 -5.43 -21.96 -2.66
CA PRO A 181 -5.82 -22.93 -1.66
C PRO A 181 -5.12 -24.26 -1.93
N SER A 182 -4.49 -24.84 -0.90
CA SER A 182 -3.97 -26.21 -1.03
C SER A 182 -5.12 -27.18 -1.27
N THR A 183 -5.08 -27.89 -2.37
CA THR A 183 -5.94 -29.07 -2.59
C THR A 183 -5.57 -30.11 -1.53
N GLN A 184 -6.53 -30.43 -0.65
CA GLN A 184 -6.40 -31.55 0.29
C GLN A 184 -6.46 -32.87 -0.48
#